data_92afff56e6df072c8b4f14d3f58300d9
#
_entry.id   92afff56e6df072c8b4f14d3f58300d9
#
_cell.length_a   1.000
_cell.length_b   1.000
_cell.length_c   1.000
_cell.angle_alpha   90.00
_cell.angle_beta   90.00
_cell.angle_gamma   90.00
#
_symmetry.space_group_name_H-M   'P 1'
#
loop_
_entity.id
_entity.type
_entity.pdbx_description
1 polymer ?
#
loop_
_entity_poly.entity_id
_entity_poly.type
_entity_poly.pdbx_seq_one_letter_code
_entity_poly.pdbx_strand_id
1 'polypeptide(L)'
;DQWGILILDTKNQLKHTKARNKEIIPVQYESDLLFKWIEKLEEIEPDMLIGYNSDYFDIPYLYYRMNLILGEEITQRFSPINSIKCRRGNQWWFKKDTYVTIEGIESLDYMRLHRKYSWADEPSWKLDDIGEKYAGINKIEYDGSLDKLFEEDVNKFIQYNFRDVEILVELDKKLEY
;
A
#
# COMPACT_ATOMS: atom_id res chain seq x y z
N ASP A 1 16.80 -2.83 -6.86
CA ASP A 1 15.53 -2.61 -6.14
C ASP A 1 15.82 -1.78 -4.89
N GLN A 2 15.01 -0.76 -4.64
CA GLN A 2 15.03 0.04 -3.41
C GLN A 2 13.76 -0.25 -2.61
N TRP A 3 13.91 -0.39 -1.32
CA TRP A 3 12.83 -0.71 -0.38
C TRP A 3 12.73 0.41 0.65
N GLY A 4 11.54 0.94 0.83
CA GLY A 4 11.28 1.97 1.83
C GLY A 4 10.04 1.68 2.65
N ILE A 5 10.04 2.08 3.90
CA ILE A 5 8.87 2.10 4.75
C ILE A 5 8.78 3.44 5.46
N LEU A 6 7.62 4.07 5.31
CA LEU A 6 7.20 5.19 6.15
C LEU A 6 6.36 4.64 7.29
N ILE A 7 6.70 4.97 8.53
CA ILE A 7 6.03 4.40 9.69
C ILE A 7 5.68 5.48 10.71
N LEU A 8 4.45 5.44 11.19
CA LEU A 8 4.00 6.32 12.28
C LEU A 8 4.52 5.77 13.61
N ASP A 9 5.46 6.47 14.23
CA ASP A 9 6.08 6.12 15.50
C ASP A 9 5.78 7.19 16.56
N THR A 10 4.57 7.18 17.07
CA THR A 10 4.13 8.12 18.11
C THR A 10 4.88 8.02 19.42
N LYS A 11 5.54 6.88 19.66
CA LYS A 11 6.32 6.60 20.89
C LYS A 11 7.80 6.92 20.72
N ASN A 12 8.24 7.33 19.53
CA ASN A 12 9.63 7.65 19.20
C ASN A 12 10.63 6.52 19.54
N GLN A 13 10.25 5.30 19.18
CA GLN A 13 11.02 4.08 19.45
C GLN A 13 12.02 3.75 18.33
N LEU A 14 11.76 4.27 17.14
CA LEU A 14 12.53 3.99 15.94
C LEU A 14 13.47 5.14 15.59
N LYS A 15 14.55 4.81 14.90
CA LYS A 15 15.46 5.78 14.30
C LYS A 15 15.38 5.67 12.78
N HIS A 16 15.51 6.80 12.11
CA HIS A 16 15.69 6.78 10.66
C HIS A 16 16.93 5.91 10.33
N THR A 17 16.72 4.91 9.51
CA THR A 17 17.76 3.94 9.15
C THR A 17 17.78 3.79 7.63
N LYS A 18 18.98 3.96 7.07
CA LYS A 18 19.22 3.72 5.64
C LYS A 18 20.39 2.77 5.50
N ALA A 19 20.14 1.57 4.98
CA ALA A 19 21.14 0.53 4.80
C ALA A 19 21.02 -0.09 3.41
N ARG A 20 22.05 0.06 2.58
CA ARG A 20 22.10 -0.42 1.18
C ARG A 20 20.85 0.00 0.38
N ASN A 21 19.91 -0.91 0.24
CA ASN A 21 18.66 -0.74 -0.51
C ASN A 21 17.41 -0.68 0.36
N LYS A 22 17.53 -0.60 1.69
CA LYS A 22 16.41 -0.52 2.63
C LYS A 22 16.45 0.79 3.40
N GLU A 23 15.30 1.47 3.48
CA GLU A 23 15.13 2.71 4.23
C GLU A 23 13.90 2.61 5.13
N ILE A 24 14.06 2.98 6.41
CA ILE A 24 12.98 3.07 7.40
C ILE A 24 12.92 4.53 7.86
N ILE A 25 11.79 5.18 7.62
CA ILE A 25 11.56 6.58 7.92
C ILE A 25 10.43 6.68 8.97
N PRO A 26 10.76 6.75 10.26
CA PRO A 26 9.77 6.98 11.29
C PRO A 26 9.35 8.45 11.33
N VAL A 27 8.07 8.69 11.59
CA VAL A 27 7.49 10.01 11.81
C VAL A 27 6.56 9.99 13.03
N GLN A 28 6.41 11.11 13.72
CA GLN A 28 5.62 11.18 14.95
C GLN A 28 4.14 11.50 14.71
N TYR A 29 3.85 12.20 13.62
CA TYR A 29 2.51 12.66 13.30
C TYR A 29 2.03 12.06 11.97
N GLU A 30 0.73 11.75 11.90
CA GLU A 30 0.12 11.24 10.67
C GLU A 30 0.19 12.25 9.52
N SER A 31 0.10 13.54 9.84
CA SER A 31 0.30 14.62 8.85
C SER A 31 1.67 14.51 8.16
N ASP A 32 2.72 14.26 8.94
CA ASP A 32 4.08 14.13 8.41
C ASP A 32 4.23 12.86 7.58
N LEU A 33 3.57 11.78 8.00
CA LEU A 33 3.57 10.51 7.25
C LEU A 33 2.94 10.69 5.87
N LEU A 34 1.75 11.29 5.82
CA LEU A 34 1.04 11.52 4.58
C LEU A 34 1.75 12.52 3.67
N PHE A 35 2.31 13.58 4.24
CA PHE A 35 3.07 14.57 3.49
C PHE A 35 4.36 13.96 2.91
N LYS A 36 5.11 13.20 3.70
CA LYS A 36 6.30 12.47 3.23
C LYS A 36 5.99 11.43 2.15
N TRP A 37 4.82 10.82 2.21
CA TRP A 37 4.36 9.93 1.15
C TRP A 37 4.23 10.67 -0.18
N ILE A 38 3.61 11.86 -0.18
CA ILE A 38 3.50 12.71 -1.37
C ILE A 38 4.90 13.12 -1.86
N GLU A 39 5.76 13.61 -0.96
CA GLU A 39 7.15 13.98 -1.32
C GLU A 39 7.92 12.83 -1.96
N LYS A 40 7.72 11.60 -1.45
CA LYS A 40 8.36 10.41 -2.03
C LYS A 40 7.83 10.04 -3.40
N LEU A 41 6.55 10.21 -3.65
CA LEU A 41 5.98 10.03 -4.99
C LEU A 41 6.49 11.08 -5.98
N GLU A 42 6.57 12.34 -5.56
CA GLU A 42 7.15 13.41 -6.36
C GLU A 42 8.66 13.19 -6.65
N GLU A 43 9.40 12.60 -5.70
CA GLU A 43 10.83 12.25 -5.88
C GLU A 43 11.03 11.07 -6.84
N ILE A 44 10.15 10.05 -6.76
CA ILE A 44 10.26 8.81 -7.54
C ILE A 44 9.65 8.98 -8.93
N GLU A 45 8.63 9.84 -9.06
CA GLU A 45 7.86 10.06 -10.30
C GLU A 45 7.40 8.74 -10.96
N PRO A 46 6.66 7.87 -10.24
CA PRO A 46 6.30 6.57 -10.76
C PRO A 46 5.24 6.70 -11.87
N ASP A 47 5.41 5.95 -12.96
CA ASP A 47 4.37 5.80 -13.98
C ASP A 47 3.22 4.91 -13.50
N MET A 48 3.51 4.01 -12.53
CA MET A 48 2.57 2.99 -12.09
C MET A 48 2.71 2.70 -10.60
N LEU A 49 1.57 2.53 -9.93
CA LEU A 49 1.48 2.01 -8.57
C LEU A 49 0.89 0.60 -8.61
N ILE A 50 1.63 -0.36 -8.06
CA ILE A 50 1.20 -1.75 -7.99
C ILE A 50 0.84 -2.08 -6.54
N GLY A 51 -0.32 -2.66 -6.34
CA GLY A 51 -0.79 -3.10 -5.03
C GLY A 51 -1.63 -4.37 -5.11
N TYR A 52 -2.05 -4.88 -3.97
CA TYR A 52 -2.94 -6.03 -3.87
C TYR A 52 -4.24 -5.61 -3.17
N ASN A 53 -5.35 -5.62 -3.87
CA ASN A 53 -6.63 -5.04 -3.45
C ASN A 53 -6.56 -3.51 -3.20
N SER A 54 -5.56 -2.87 -3.79
CA SER A 54 -5.23 -1.45 -3.55
C SER A 54 -6.28 -0.48 -4.08
N ASP A 55 -6.95 -0.81 -5.18
CA ASP A 55 -8.02 0.02 -5.75
C ASP A 55 -9.23 0.19 -4.81
N TYR A 56 -9.46 -0.80 -3.95
CA TYR A 56 -10.60 -0.81 -3.04
C TYR A 56 -10.24 -0.46 -1.59
N PHE A 57 -8.95 -0.53 -1.24
CA PHE A 57 -8.52 -0.31 0.14
C PHE A 57 -7.46 0.79 0.24
N ASP A 58 -6.24 0.56 -0.24
CA ASP A 58 -5.11 1.44 0.04
C ASP A 58 -5.28 2.83 -0.58
N ILE A 59 -5.60 2.90 -1.88
CA ILE A 59 -5.72 4.18 -2.60
C ILE A 59 -6.89 5.02 -2.07
N PRO A 60 -8.10 4.49 -1.90
CA PRO A 60 -9.19 5.25 -1.30
C PRO A 60 -8.91 5.67 0.14
N TYR A 61 -8.29 4.81 0.94
CA TYR A 61 -7.92 5.14 2.32
C TYR A 61 -6.95 6.31 2.37
N LEU A 62 -5.85 6.24 1.62
CA LEU A 62 -4.86 7.33 1.53
C LEU A 62 -5.49 8.64 1.08
N TYR A 63 -6.28 8.61 0.01
CA TYR A 63 -6.98 9.79 -0.50
C TYR A 63 -7.85 10.46 0.56
N TYR A 64 -8.68 9.65 1.28
CA TYR A 64 -9.54 10.21 2.32
C TYR A 64 -8.76 10.73 3.52
N ARG A 65 -7.70 10.04 3.94
CA ARG A 65 -6.85 10.51 5.06
C ARG A 65 -6.12 11.78 4.70
N MET A 66 -5.58 11.86 3.49
CA MET A 66 -4.93 13.09 3.00
C MET A 66 -5.90 14.28 2.96
N ASN A 67 -7.08 14.09 2.38
CA ASN A 67 -8.09 15.17 2.35
C ASN A 67 -8.50 15.62 3.75
N LEU A 68 -8.66 14.70 4.69
CA LEU A 68 -9.07 15.01 6.06
C LEU A 68 -7.98 15.76 6.84
N ILE A 69 -6.72 15.39 6.65
CA ILE A 69 -5.60 15.87 7.48
C ILE A 69 -4.82 16.99 6.82
N LEU A 70 -4.56 16.89 5.51
CA LEU A 70 -3.75 17.84 4.75
C LEU A 70 -4.59 18.86 3.96
N GLY A 71 -5.88 18.54 3.74
CA GLY A 71 -6.77 19.31 2.90
C GLY A 71 -6.66 18.99 1.42
N GLU A 72 -7.65 19.47 0.65
CA GLU A 72 -7.82 19.12 -0.75
C GLU A 72 -6.64 19.57 -1.63
N GLU A 73 -6.15 20.79 -1.42
CA GLU A 73 -5.07 21.38 -2.21
C GLU A 73 -3.79 20.54 -2.15
N ILE A 74 -3.37 20.12 -0.95
CA ILE A 74 -2.19 19.28 -0.77
C ILE A 74 -2.45 17.85 -1.30
N THR A 75 -3.66 17.35 -1.12
CA THR A 75 -4.02 16.00 -1.60
C THR A 75 -3.92 15.90 -3.12
N GLN A 76 -4.23 16.96 -3.88
CA GLN A 76 -4.09 16.93 -5.33
C GLN A 76 -2.65 16.66 -5.80
N ARG A 77 -1.64 16.98 -5.01
CA ARG A 77 -0.22 16.65 -5.28
C ARG A 77 0.09 15.15 -5.26
N PHE A 78 -0.84 14.31 -4.79
CA PHE A 78 -0.74 12.86 -4.97
C PHE A 78 -0.77 12.45 -6.45
N SER A 79 -1.26 13.31 -7.33
CA SER A 79 -1.20 13.18 -8.79
C SER A 79 -0.11 14.11 -9.35
N PRO A 80 0.75 13.66 -10.27
CA PRO A 80 1.80 14.48 -10.89
C PRO A 80 1.24 15.66 -11.71
N ILE A 81 -0.03 15.61 -12.07
CA ILE A 81 -0.72 16.69 -12.78
C ILE A 81 -1.78 17.39 -11.91
N ASN A 82 -1.73 17.18 -10.58
CA ASN A 82 -2.66 17.73 -9.61
C ASN A 82 -4.13 17.46 -9.94
N SER A 83 -4.44 16.25 -10.35
CA SER A 83 -5.80 15.84 -10.72
C SER A 83 -6.12 14.45 -10.19
N ILE A 84 -7.05 14.40 -9.23
CA ILE A 84 -7.56 13.15 -8.66
C ILE A 84 -9.06 13.11 -8.86
N LYS A 85 -9.54 12.02 -9.45
CA LYS A 85 -10.97 11.79 -9.65
C LYS A 85 -11.49 10.76 -8.66
N CYS A 86 -12.45 11.17 -7.85
CA CYS A 86 -13.15 10.27 -6.93
C CYS A 86 -14.55 9.99 -7.47
N ARG A 87 -14.82 8.74 -7.82
CA ARG A 87 -16.16 8.27 -8.22
C ARG A 87 -16.75 7.45 -7.08
N ARG A 88 -17.88 7.90 -6.55
CA ARG A 88 -18.68 7.08 -5.63
C ARG A 88 -19.53 6.12 -6.45
N GLY A 89 -19.48 4.82 -6.13
CA GLY A 89 -20.38 3.84 -6.72
C GLY A 89 -21.84 4.21 -6.46
N ASN A 90 -22.72 3.91 -7.44
CA ASN A 90 -24.16 4.25 -7.39
C ASN A 90 -24.96 3.44 -6.38
N GLN A 91 -24.36 2.53 -5.61
CA GLN A 91 -25.03 1.67 -4.66
C GLN A 91 -24.93 2.24 -3.25
N TRP A 92 -26.00 2.88 -2.81
CA TRP A 92 -26.11 3.57 -1.53
C TRP A 92 -25.98 2.68 -0.27
N TRP A 93 -26.04 1.35 -0.40
CA TRP A 93 -25.82 0.39 0.70
C TRP A 93 -24.37 -0.14 0.79
N PHE A 94 -23.50 0.11 -0.20
CA PHE A 94 -22.10 -0.28 -0.13
C PHE A 94 -21.19 0.95 -0.21
N LYS A 95 -20.70 1.40 0.95
CA LYS A 95 -19.61 2.40 1.03
C LYS A 95 -18.28 1.91 0.40
N LYS A 96 -18.25 0.69 -0.15
CA LYS A 96 -17.05 0.02 -0.68
C LYS A 96 -16.72 0.34 -2.14
N ASP A 97 -17.59 0.97 -2.88
CA ASP A 97 -17.36 1.22 -4.31
C ASP A 97 -16.89 2.65 -4.58
N THR A 98 -15.96 3.14 -3.78
CA THR A 98 -15.29 4.39 -4.08
C THR A 98 -14.05 4.10 -4.87
N TYR A 99 -14.04 4.49 -6.14
CA TYR A 99 -12.86 4.46 -6.99
C TYR A 99 -12.18 5.82 -6.94
N VAL A 100 -10.90 5.80 -6.63
CA VAL A 100 -10.03 6.97 -6.72
C VAL A 100 -9.06 6.75 -7.87
N THR A 101 -9.07 7.64 -8.84
CA THR A 101 -8.14 7.63 -9.97
C THR A 101 -7.14 8.76 -9.77
N ILE A 102 -5.88 8.43 -9.72
CA ILE A 102 -4.78 9.38 -9.66
C ILE A 102 -4.35 9.64 -11.10
N GLU A 103 -4.75 10.78 -11.67
CA GLU A 103 -4.41 11.07 -13.07
C GLU A 103 -2.90 11.27 -13.23
N GLY A 104 -2.31 10.63 -14.24
CA GLY A 104 -0.88 10.62 -14.50
C GLY A 104 -0.12 9.45 -13.86
N ILE A 105 -0.78 8.64 -13.02
CA ILE A 105 -0.21 7.39 -12.48
C ILE A 105 -1.22 6.27 -12.70
N GLU A 106 -0.81 5.19 -13.35
CA GLU A 106 -1.67 4.01 -13.50
C GLU A 106 -1.70 3.21 -12.19
N SER A 107 -2.91 2.86 -11.74
CA SER A 107 -3.08 1.95 -10.58
C SER A 107 -3.29 0.53 -11.08
N LEU A 108 -2.42 -0.38 -10.67
CA LEU A 108 -2.44 -1.79 -11.05
C LEU A 108 -2.72 -2.66 -9.83
N ASP A 109 -4.01 -2.98 -9.65
CA ASP A 109 -4.42 -3.91 -8.57
C ASP A 109 -4.19 -5.35 -9.00
N TYR A 110 -3.17 -5.98 -8.40
CA TYR A 110 -2.72 -7.32 -8.76
C TYR A 110 -3.77 -8.41 -8.45
N MET A 111 -4.62 -8.22 -7.45
CA MET A 111 -5.73 -9.14 -7.20
C MET A 111 -6.74 -9.11 -8.36
N ARG A 112 -7.02 -7.94 -8.93
CA ARG A 112 -7.90 -7.80 -10.10
C ARG A 112 -7.28 -8.40 -11.36
N LEU A 113 -5.97 -8.16 -11.57
CA LEU A 113 -5.23 -8.77 -12.68
C LEU A 113 -5.28 -10.30 -12.58
N HIS A 114 -4.95 -10.84 -11.43
CA HIS A 114 -4.97 -12.27 -11.21
C HIS A 114 -6.35 -12.87 -11.44
N ARG A 115 -7.42 -12.24 -10.94
CA ARG A 115 -8.80 -12.67 -11.21
C ARG A 115 -9.18 -12.65 -12.68
N LYS A 116 -8.64 -11.69 -13.45
CA LYS A 116 -8.96 -11.53 -14.87
C LYS A 116 -8.21 -12.54 -15.76
N TYR A 117 -6.97 -12.83 -15.44
CA TYR A 117 -6.10 -13.61 -16.30
C TYR A 117 -5.82 -15.04 -15.81
N SER A 118 -6.07 -15.32 -14.53
CA SER A 118 -6.02 -16.69 -14.02
C SER A 118 -7.19 -17.51 -14.55
N TRP A 119 -6.88 -18.71 -15.08
CA TRP A 119 -7.88 -19.71 -15.47
C TRP A 119 -8.27 -20.62 -14.29
N ALA A 120 -7.58 -20.49 -13.16
CA ALA A 120 -7.83 -21.31 -11.99
C ALA A 120 -8.94 -20.69 -11.14
N ASP A 121 -9.84 -21.55 -10.65
CA ASP A 121 -10.79 -21.16 -9.60
C ASP A 121 -10.03 -21.19 -8.26
N GLU A 122 -9.78 -20.01 -7.70
CA GLU A 122 -9.01 -19.88 -6.47
C GLU A 122 -9.92 -20.05 -5.25
N PRO A 123 -9.60 -20.96 -4.32
CA PRO A 123 -10.39 -21.13 -3.09
C PRO A 123 -10.32 -19.91 -2.17
N SER A 124 -9.28 -19.12 -2.32
CA SER A 124 -9.08 -17.87 -1.58
C SER A 124 -8.33 -16.85 -2.42
N TRP A 125 -8.70 -15.57 -2.25
CA TRP A 125 -8.06 -14.44 -2.90
C TRP A 125 -7.21 -13.60 -1.95
N LYS A 126 -6.85 -14.14 -0.80
CA LYS A 126 -5.94 -13.47 0.13
C LYS A 126 -4.53 -13.48 -0.43
N LEU A 127 -3.78 -12.40 -0.17
CA LEU A 127 -2.38 -12.31 -0.61
C LEU A 127 -1.53 -13.47 -0.11
N ASP A 128 -1.78 -13.95 1.11
CA ASP A 128 -1.10 -15.12 1.69
C ASP A 128 -1.27 -16.37 0.84
N ASP A 129 -2.53 -16.73 0.56
CA ASP A 129 -2.85 -17.97 -0.11
C ASP A 129 -2.34 -17.96 -1.56
N ILE A 130 -2.44 -16.81 -2.22
CA ILE A 130 -1.92 -16.61 -3.58
C ILE A 130 -0.38 -16.57 -3.56
N GLY A 131 0.23 -15.91 -2.58
CA GLY A 131 1.69 -15.85 -2.41
C GLY A 131 2.30 -17.22 -2.15
N GLU A 132 1.71 -18.01 -1.26
CA GLU A 132 2.14 -19.38 -1.01
C GLU A 132 2.04 -20.25 -2.29
N LYS A 133 0.88 -20.22 -2.95
CA LYS A 133 0.62 -21.05 -4.13
C LYS A 133 1.51 -20.74 -5.31
N TYR A 134 1.71 -19.46 -5.63
CA TYR A 134 2.39 -19.06 -6.88
C TYR A 134 3.82 -18.56 -6.67
N ALA A 135 4.12 -17.92 -5.54
CA ALA A 135 5.47 -17.43 -5.23
C ALA A 135 6.24 -18.39 -4.28
N GLY A 136 5.54 -19.25 -3.55
CA GLY A 136 6.16 -20.12 -2.53
C GLY A 136 6.63 -19.35 -1.31
N ILE A 137 6.03 -18.18 -1.05
CA ILE A 137 6.39 -17.29 0.06
C ILE A 137 5.16 -17.09 0.93
N ASN A 138 5.32 -17.34 2.22
CA ASN A 138 4.28 -17.13 3.22
C ASN A 138 4.48 -15.82 3.96
N LYS A 139 3.39 -15.25 4.46
CA LYS A 139 3.42 -14.14 5.39
C LYS A 139 4.12 -14.51 6.69
N ILE A 140 4.52 -13.49 7.44
CA ILE A 140 5.02 -13.65 8.79
C ILE A 140 3.83 -13.88 9.71
N GLU A 141 3.80 -15.03 10.38
CA GLU A 141 2.76 -15.33 11.37
C GLU A 141 2.91 -14.45 12.61
N TYR A 142 1.80 -13.97 13.13
CA TYR A 142 1.73 -13.20 14.37
C TYR A 142 0.41 -13.50 15.10
N ASP A 143 0.44 -13.31 16.43
CA ASP A 143 -0.74 -13.54 17.27
C ASP A 143 -1.52 -12.23 17.48
N GLY A 144 -2.83 -12.30 17.28
CA GLY A 144 -3.74 -11.18 17.55
C GLY A 144 -3.95 -10.26 16.35
N SER A 145 -4.01 -8.95 16.59
CA SER A 145 -4.22 -7.92 15.56
C SER A 145 -2.91 -7.25 15.13
N LEU A 146 -2.91 -6.58 13.97
CA LEU A 146 -1.77 -5.78 13.52
C LEU A 146 -1.44 -4.64 14.49
N ASP A 147 -2.45 -4.04 15.13
CA ASP A 147 -2.24 -3.00 16.14
C ASP A 147 -1.47 -3.57 17.34
N LYS A 148 -1.84 -4.77 17.80
CA LYS A 148 -1.13 -5.46 18.88
C LYS A 148 0.31 -5.79 18.49
N LEU A 149 0.53 -6.28 17.28
CA LEU A 149 1.87 -6.55 16.76
C LEU A 149 2.73 -5.28 16.73
N PHE A 150 2.16 -4.16 16.27
CA PHE A 150 2.85 -2.87 16.27
C PHE A 150 3.24 -2.41 17.68
N GLU A 151 2.35 -2.61 18.66
CA GLU A 151 2.61 -2.22 20.07
C GLU A 151 3.64 -3.11 20.76
N GLU A 152 3.62 -4.42 20.51
CA GLU A 152 4.46 -5.41 21.18
C GLU A 152 5.81 -5.61 20.49
N ASP A 153 5.85 -5.63 19.17
CA ASP A 153 7.07 -5.85 18.38
C ASP A 153 7.05 -5.08 17.05
N VAL A 154 7.43 -3.81 17.12
CA VAL A 154 7.50 -2.91 15.96
C VAL A 154 8.48 -3.42 14.88
N ASN A 155 9.55 -4.14 15.26
CA ASN A 155 10.50 -4.68 14.28
C ASN A 155 9.86 -5.81 13.48
N LYS A 156 9.09 -6.69 14.12
CA LYS A 156 8.34 -7.74 13.46
C LYS A 156 7.23 -7.16 12.58
N PHE A 157 6.57 -6.08 13.03
CA PHE A 157 5.59 -5.33 12.21
C PHE A 157 6.23 -4.76 10.94
N ILE A 158 7.43 -4.17 11.04
CA ILE A 158 8.19 -3.67 9.89
C ILE A 158 8.55 -4.83 8.93
N GLN A 159 9.01 -5.96 9.46
CA GLN A 159 9.32 -7.13 8.64
C GLN A 159 8.06 -7.68 7.95
N TYR A 160 6.93 -7.69 8.64
CA TYR A 160 5.64 -8.08 8.08
C TYR A 160 5.28 -7.21 6.86
N ASN A 161 5.37 -5.89 6.97
CA ASN A 161 5.07 -4.98 5.86
C ASN A 161 6.03 -5.17 4.67
N PHE A 162 7.33 -5.36 4.92
CA PHE A 162 8.28 -5.69 3.85
C PHE A 162 7.94 -7.02 3.18
N ARG A 163 7.50 -8.02 3.94
CA ARG A 163 7.12 -9.34 3.42
C ARG A 163 5.90 -9.25 2.49
N ASP A 164 4.90 -8.45 2.83
CA ASP A 164 3.71 -8.26 1.99
C ASP A 164 4.10 -7.69 0.61
N VAL A 165 5.01 -6.71 0.57
CA VAL A 165 5.51 -6.16 -0.70
C VAL A 165 6.40 -7.16 -1.44
N GLU A 166 7.24 -7.94 -0.74
CA GLU A 166 8.09 -8.97 -1.32
C GLU A 166 7.24 -10.05 -2.02
N ILE A 167 6.14 -10.49 -1.39
CA ILE A 167 5.20 -11.44 -2.01
C ILE A 167 4.67 -10.86 -3.32
N LEU A 168 4.25 -9.61 -3.35
CA LEU A 168 3.73 -8.98 -4.54
C LEU A 168 4.76 -8.89 -5.67
N VAL A 169 6.01 -8.52 -5.35
CA VAL A 169 7.12 -8.47 -6.32
C VAL A 169 7.43 -9.86 -6.89
N GLU A 170 7.41 -10.88 -6.07
CA GLU A 170 7.66 -12.25 -6.53
C GLU A 170 6.48 -12.83 -7.34
N LEU A 171 5.25 -12.44 -7.00
CA LEU A 171 4.08 -12.78 -7.82
C LEU A 171 4.18 -12.15 -9.20
N ASP A 172 4.55 -10.88 -9.30
CA ASP A 172 4.73 -10.17 -10.57
C ASP A 172 5.77 -10.87 -11.46
N LYS A 173 6.93 -11.21 -10.90
CA LYS A 173 7.98 -11.96 -11.61
C LYS A 173 7.56 -13.34 -12.10
N LYS A 174 6.63 -14.00 -11.40
CA LYS A 174 6.19 -15.36 -11.71
C LYS A 174 5.02 -15.41 -12.68
N LEU A 175 4.11 -14.48 -12.57
CA LEU A 175 2.85 -14.49 -13.29
C LEU A 175 2.90 -13.65 -14.56
N GLU A 176 3.77 -12.63 -14.63
CA GLU A 176 4.04 -11.80 -15.81
C GLU A 176 2.74 -11.34 -16.53
N TYR A 177 1.78 -10.78 -15.75
CA TYR A 177 0.47 -10.31 -16.28
C TYR A 177 0.54 -9.00 -17.06
#